data_6b1161acf511dc17cc3066a4e7a2d6f2
#
_entry.id   6b1161acf511dc17cc3066a4e7a2d6f2
#
_cell.length_a   1.000
_cell.length_b   1.000
_cell.length_c   1.000
_cell.angle_alpha   90.00
_cell.angle_beta   90.00
_cell.angle_gamma   90.00
#
_symmetry.space_group_name_H-M   'P 1'
#
loop_
_entity.id
_entity.type
_entity.pdbx_description
1 polymer ?
#
loop_
_entity_poly.entity_id
_entity_poly.type
_entity_poly.pdbx_seq_one_letter_code
_entity_poly.pdbx_strand_id
1 'polypeptide(L)' 'MAKLYYEKALQMSKNNNEKALASLMIFECNYYDFYVNYVYSDQEKVPFKAGQELINFYSVYSETANFKKYNCPLLESYIN' A
#
# COMPACT_ATOMS: atom_id res chain seq x y z
N MET A 1 11.50 -9.97 -6.62
CA MET A 1 11.05 -8.66 -6.18
C MET A 1 9.69 -8.76 -5.50
N ALA A 2 9.64 -8.26 -4.28
CA ALA A 2 8.46 -8.41 -3.42
C ALA A 2 7.20 -7.77 -4.01
N LYS A 3 7.34 -6.57 -4.60
CA LYS A 3 6.20 -5.86 -5.17
C LYS A 3 5.52 -6.66 -6.28
N LEU A 4 6.30 -7.26 -7.16
CA LEU A 4 5.77 -8.07 -8.25
C LEU A 4 5.02 -9.29 -7.72
N TYR A 5 5.55 -9.90 -6.68
CA TYR A 5 4.88 -11.00 -6.01
C TYR A 5 3.51 -10.59 -5.48
N TYR A 6 3.43 -9.45 -4.81
CA TYR A 6 2.17 -8.97 -4.25
C TYR A 6 1.17 -8.54 -5.33
N GLU A 7 1.66 -7.99 -6.44
CA GLU A 7 0.78 -7.66 -7.57
C GLU A 7 0.14 -8.93 -8.16
N LYS A 8 0.93 -10.00 -8.30
CA LYS A 8 0.39 -11.28 -8.75
C LYS A 8 -0.59 -11.86 -7.73
N ALA A 9 -0.26 -11.78 -6.46
CA ALA A 9 -1.15 -12.26 -5.40
C ALA A 9 -2.48 -11.53 -5.45
N LEU A 10 -2.47 -10.23 -5.68
CA LEU A 10 -3.69 -9.44 -5.79
C LEU A 10 -4.56 -9.90 -6.96
N GLN A 11 -3.95 -10.17 -8.12
CA GLN A 11 -4.66 -10.65 -9.30
C GLN A 11 -5.23 -12.05 -9.13
N MET A 12 -4.50 -12.92 -8.44
CA MET A 12 -4.86 -14.33 -8.33
C MET A 12 -5.73 -14.65 -7.12
N SER A 13 -5.78 -13.76 -6.15
CA SER A 13 -6.60 -13.97 -4.95
C SER A 13 -8.07 -13.90 -5.29
N LYS A 14 -8.85 -14.83 -4.71
CA LYS A 14 -10.29 -14.88 -4.91
C LYS A 14 -11.07 -14.25 -3.76
N ASN A 15 -10.38 -13.91 -2.69
CA ASN A 15 -11.04 -13.42 -1.50
C ASN A 15 -10.51 -12.03 -1.14
N ASN A 16 -11.45 -11.16 -0.75
CA ASN A 16 -11.13 -9.76 -0.51
C ASN A 16 -10.18 -9.56 0.67
N ASN A 17 -10.20 -10.49 1.63
CA ASN A 17 -9.28 -10.41 2.76
C ASN A 17 -7.82 -10.55 2.32
N GLU A 18 -7.54 -11.49 1.41
CA GLU A 18 -6.21 -11.65 0.84
C GLU A 18 -5.83 -10.47 -0.06
N LYS A 19 -6.80 -9.96 -0.83
CA LYS A 19 -6.57 -8.79 -1.67
C LYS A 19 -6.25 -7.55 -0.83
N ALA A 20 -6.89 -7.41 0.32
CA ALA A 20 -6.60 -6.31 1.24
C ALA A 20 -5.14 -6.35 1.68
N LEU A 21 -4.67 -7.52 2.11
CA LEU A 21 -3.28 -7.67 2.54
C LEU A 21 -2.30 -7.41 1.39
N ALA A 22 -2.59 -7.94 0.21
CA ALA A 22 -1.74 -7.73 -0.97
C ALA A 22 -1.66 -6.24 -1.33
N SER A 23 -2.79 -5.53 -1.29
CA SER A 23 -2.83 -4.10 -1.56
C SER A 23 -2.00 -3.31 -0.57
N LEU A 24 -2.08 -3.66 0.72
CA LEU A 24 -1.28 -3.01 1.76
C LEU A 24 0.22 -3.26 1.54
N MET A 25 0.59 -4.50 1.18
CA MET A 25 1.99 -4.83 0.93
C MET A 25 2.54 -4.09 -0.29
N ILE A 26 1.73 -3.90 -1.33
CA ILE A 26 2.13 -3.10 -2.49
C ILE A 26 2.38 -1.65 -2.06
N PHE A 27 1.51 -1.09 -1.23
CA PHE A 27 1.70 0.24 -0.69
C PHE A 27 3.03 0.32 0.08
N GLU A 28 3.32 -0.65 0.93
CA GLU A 28 4.55 -0.64 1.72
C GLU A 28 5.80 -0.72 0.84
N CYS A 29 5.76 -1.52 -0.24
CA CYS A 29 6.87 -1.58 -1.20
C CYS A 29 7.08 -0.23 -1.87
N ASN A 30 6.01 0.44 -2.29
CA ASN A 30 6.09 1.76 -2.92
C ASN A 30 6.63 2.81 -1.95
N TYR A 31 6.17 2.76 -0.70
CA TYR A 31 6.64 3.67 0.33
C TYR A 31 8.13 3.49 0.59
N TYR A 32 8.57 2.24 0.69
CA TYR A 32 9.97 1.93 0.92
C TYR A 32 10.84 2.42 -0.23
N ASP A 33 10.43 2.18 -1.47
CA ASP A 33 11.16 2.63 -2.66
C ASP A 33 11.26 4.15 -2.69
N PHE A 34 10.17 4.83 -2.39
CA PHE A 34 10.17 6.29 -2.32
C PHE A 34 11.14 6.79 -1.26
N TYR A 35 11.11 6.19 -0.09
CA TYR A 35 11.95 6.61 1.04
C TYR A 35 13.45 6.42 0.72
N VAL A 36 13.81 5.29 0.13
CA VAL A 36 15.20 5.02 -0.24
C VAL A 36 15.68 6.05 -1.26
N ASN A 37 14.89 6.29 -2.30
CA ASN A 37 15.24 7.27 -3.32
C ASN A 37 15.33 8.68 -2.75
N TYR A 38 14.46 9.00 -1.82
CA TYR A 38 14.43 10.31 -1.18
C TYR A 38 15.69 10.57 -0.36
N VAL A 39 16.13 9.58 0.42
CA VAL A 39 17.32 9.72 1.27
C VAL A 39 18.58 9.92 0.44
N TYR A 40 18.66 9.28 -0.73
CA TYR A 40 19.82 9.37 -1.61
C TYR A 40 19.70 10.41 -2.72
N SER A 41 18.65 11.21 -2.70
CA SER A 41 18.39 12.22 -3.72
C SER A 41 18.61 13.62 -3.15
N ASP A 42 19.21 14.50 -3.94
CA ASP A 42 19.38 15.92 -3.61
C ASP A 42 18.18 16.76 -4.02
N GLN A 43 17.09 16.14 -4.41
CA GLN A 43 15.90 16.84 -4.89
C GLN A 43 15.05 17.38 -3.74
N GLU A 44 14.14 18.31 -4.10
CA GLU A 44 13.19 18.87 -3.14
C GLU A 44 12.38 17.81 -2.43
N LYS A 45 12.09 18.10 -1.15
CA LYS A 45 11.34 17.19 -0.31
C LYS A 45 9.85 17.22 -0.67
N VAL A 46 9.38 16.18 -1.36
CA VAL A 46 7.98 16.04 -1.74
C VAL A 46 7.34 14.98 -0.84
N PRO A 47 6.17 15.26 -0.23
CA PRO A 47 5.49 14.24 0.58
C PRO A 47 5.12 13.03 -0.27
N PHE A 48 5.27 11.84 0.31
CA PHE A 48 4.85 10.62 -0.35
C PHE A 48 3.32 10.57 -0.41
N LYS A 49 2.80 10.20 -1.58
CA LYS A 49 1.37 9.93 -1.74
C LYS A 49 1.18 8.51 -2.22
N ALA A 50 0.24 7.82 -1.60
CA ALA A 50 -0.10 6.46 -1.99
C ALA A 50 -0.79 6.44 -3.35
N GLY A 51 -0.67 5.31 -4.04
CA GLY A 51 -1.39 5.05 -5.26
C GLY A 51 -2.76 4.44 -5.00
N GLN A 52 -3.32 3.86 -6.06
CA GLN A 52 -4.65 3.27 -6.00
C GLN A 52 -4.74 2.10 -5.02
N GLU A 53 -3.62 1.42 -4.75
CA GLU A 53 -3.59 0.28 -3.85
C GLU A 53 -4.03 0.63 -2.43
N LEU A 54 -3.61 1.77 -1.90
CA LEU A 54 -4.02 2.18 -0.56
C LEU A 54 -5.44 2.75 -0.57
N ILE A 55 -5.81 3.45 -1.63
CA ILE A 55 -7.19 3.93 -1.79
C ILE A 55 -8.15 2.75 -1.79
N ASN A 56 -7.82 1.68 -2.52
CA ASN A 56 -8.64 0.47 -2.55
C ASN A 56 -8.69 -0.22 -1.20
N PHE A 57 -7.58 -0.21 -0.45
CA PHE A 57 -7.53 -0.80 0.87
C PHE A 57 -8.60 -0.17 1.77
N TYR A 58 -8.78 1.14 1.70
CA TYR A 58 -9.78 1.84 2.51
C TYR A 58 -11.18 1.82 1.93
N SER A 59 -11.33 1.83 0.60
CA SER A 59 -12.65 1.96 -0.02
C SER A 59 -13.28 0.62 -0.42
N VAL A 60 -12.47 -0.35 -0.82
CA VAL A 60 -12.96 -1.64 -1.32
C VAL A 60 -12.86 -2.72 -0.25
N TYR A 61 -11.77 -2.71 0.52
CA TYR A 61 -11.44 -3.81 1.44
C TYR A 61 -11.66 -3.46 2.91
N SER A 62 -12.38 -2.38 3.20
CA SER A 62 -12.57 -1.88 4.57
C SER A 62 -13.32 -2.85 5.50
N GLU A 63 -14.07 -3.78 4.93
CA GLU A 63 -14.83 -4.76 5.73
C GLU A 63 -14.05 -6.05 6.00
N THR A 64 -12.84 -6.16 5.48
CA THR A 64 -12.05 -7.39 5.62
C THR A 64 -11.36 -7.44 6.99
N ALA A 65 -11.06 -8.68 7.44
CA ALA A 65 -10.34 -8.90 8.68
C ALA A 65 -8.93 -8.31 8.62
N ASN A 66 -8.26 -8.42 7.47
CA ASN A 66 -6.92 -7.85 7.31
C ASN A 66 -6.93 -6.33 7.37
N PHE A 67 -7.96 -5.68 6.83
CA PHE A 67 -8.10 -4.23 6.99
C PHE A 67 -8.21 -3.87 8.47
N LYS A 68 -9.09 -4.55 9.20
CA LYS A 68 -9.32 -4.26 10.60
C LYS A 68 -8.08 -4.51 11.45
N LYS A 69 -7.29 -5.52 11.09
CA LYS A 69 -6.07 -5.86 11.81
C LYS A 69 -4.93 -4.89 11.56
N TYR A 70 -4.76 -4.45 10.32
CA TYR A 70 -3.59 -3.67 9.89
C TYR A 70 -3.88 -2.20 9.67
N ASN A 71 -5.13 -1.78 9.75
CA ASN A 71 -5.49 -0.38 9.58
C ASN A 71 -4.80 0.47 10.66
N CYS A 72 -4.18 1.57 10.22
CA CYS A 72 -3.51 2.50 11.11
C CYS A 72 -3.89 3.92 10.70
N PRO A 73 -4.28 4.79 11.64
CA PRO A 73 -4.67 6.17 11.29
C PRO A 73 -3.62 6.93 10.49
N LEU A 74 -2.34 6.60 10.69
CA LEU A 74 -1.26 7.24 9.94
C LEU A 74 -1.30 6.95 8.45
N LEU A 75 -1.88 5.82 8.04
CA LEU A 75 -1.96 5.45 6.63
C LEU A 75 -2.87 6.41 5.86
N GLU A 76 -3.91 6.94 6.49
CA GLU A 76 -4.83 7.86 5.84
C GLU A 76 -4.13 9.15 5.37
N SER A 77 -3.07 9.55 6.04
CA SER A 77 -2.34 10.75 5.67
C SER A 77 -1.70 10.67 4.30
N TYR A 78 -1.48 9.45 3.79
CA TYR A 78 -0.86 9.25 2.48
C TYR A 78 -1.86 9.29 1.32
N ILE A 79 -3.15 9.34 1.61
CA ILE A 79 -4.18 9.38 0.57
C ILE A 79 -4.51 10.82 0.17
N ASN A 80 -4.43 11.74 1.10
CA ASN A 80 -4.78 13.14 0.87
C ASN A 80 -3.58 14.00 0.47
#